data_9586ba865391b48457d00f094eeb845a
#
_entry.id   9586ba865391b48457d00f094eeb845a
#
_cell.length_a   1.000
_cell.length_b   1.000
_cell.length_c   1.000
_cell.angle_alpha   90.00
_cell.angle_beta   90.00
_cell.angle_gamma   90.00
#
_symmetry.space_group_name_H-M   'P 1'
#
loop_
_entity.id
_entity.type
_entity.pdbx_description
1 polymer ?
#
loop_
_entity_poly.entity_id
_entity_poly.type
_entity_poly.pdbx_seq_one_letter_code
_entity_poly.pdbx_strand_id
1 'polypeptide(L)' 'MGVYEDVAIADMKFDGELYTYLCPCGDLFEIFLEELHDGEDIAHCPSCSLKVRVIFDPAALPALLDPEEAEEAAP' A
#
# COMPACT_ATOMS: atom_id res chain seq x y z
N MET A 1 -17.71 6.29 -5.57
CA MET A 1 -17.84 5.12 -6.23
C MET A 1 -17.17 3.99 -5.59
N GLY A 2 -17.56 2.82 -5.88
CA GLY A 2 -17.04 1.66 -5.21
C GLY A 2 -15.65 1.29 -5.66
N VAL A 3 -15.07 0.36 -4.93
CA VAL A 3 -13.79 -0.22 -5.30
C VAL A 3 -14.04 -1.46 -6.14
N TYR A 4 -13.01 -1.85 -6.90
CA TYR A 4 -13.11 -3.04 -7.75
C TYR A 4 -13.28 -4.29 -6.89
N GLU A 5 -12.50 -4.40 -5.82
CA GLU A 5 -12.61 -5.51 -4.89
C GLU A 5 -11.83 -5.20 -3.63
N ASP A 6 -12.04 -6.01 -2.61
CA ASP A 6 -11.27 -5.93 -1.38
C ASP A 6 -10.10 -6.89 -1.49
N VAL A 7 -8.91 -6.43 -1.16
CA VAL A 7 -7.69 -7.21 -1.28
C VAL A 7 -7.01 -7.22 0.07
N ALA A 8 -6.71 -8.42 0.58
CA ALA A 8 -5.96 -8.52 1.83
C ALA A 8 -4.53 -8.06 1.60
N ILE A 9 -4.00 -7.30 2.54
CA ILE A 9 -2.64 -6.78 2.39
C ILE A 9 -1.64 -7.92 2.28
N ALA A 10 -1.96 -9.06 2.87
CA ALA A 10 -1.07 -10.22 2.80
C ALA A 10 -0.97 -10.77 1.39
N ASP A 11 -1.93 -10.46 0.52
CA ASP A 11 -1.89 -10.90 -0.86
C ASP A 11 -1.15 -9.93 -1.76
N MET A 12 -0.71 -8.81 -1.23
CA MET A 12 -0.01 -7.80 -2.00
C MET A 12 1.48 -7.99 -1.87
N LYS A 13 2.22 -7.46 -2.82
CA LYS A 13 3.68 -7.47 -2.75
C LYS A 13 4.17 -6.19 -2.13
N PHE A 14 5.18 -6.31 -1.31
CA PHE A 14 5.73 -5.17 -0.57
C PHE A 14 7.22 -5.11 -0.82
N ASP A 15 7.69 -3.96 -1.29
CA ASP A 15 9.11 -3.82 -1.59
C ASP A 15 9.85 -3.02 -0.52
N GLY A 16 9.22 -2.77 0.61
CA GLY A 16 9.78 -1.99 1.69
C GLY A 16 9.08 -0.67 1.90
N GLU A 17 8.30 -0.24 0.93
CA GLU A 17 7.69 1.06 0.98
C GLU A 17 6.38 1.09 0.19
N LEU A 18 6.30 0.32 -0.87
CA LEU A 18 5.16 0.34 -1.79
C LEU A 18 4.53 -1.04 -1.85
N TYR A 19 3.23 -1.09 -1.68
CA TYR A 19 2.46 -2.31 -1.87
C TYR A 19 1.86 -2.32 -3.26
N THR A 20 1.93 -3.46 -3.94
CA THR A 20 1.39 -3.60 -5.28
C THR A 20 0.54 -4.85 -5.38
N TYR A 21 -0.42 -4.81 -6.30
CA TYR A 21 -1.31 -5.93 -6.54
C TYR A 21 -1.69 -5.93 -8.01
N LEU A 22 -1.75 -7.10 -8.61
CA LEU A 22 -1.98 -7.22 -10.05
C LEU A 22 -3.36 -6.70 -10.43
N CYS A 23 -3.39 -5.80 -11.39
CA CYS A 23 -4.63 -5.26 -11.93
C CYS A 23 -5.00 -6.02 -13.18
N PRO A 24 -6.29 -6.29 -13.39
CA PRO A 24 -6.70 -7.03 -14.60
C PRO A 24 -6.36 -6.30 -15.90
N CYS A 25 -6.07 -5.02 -15.84
CA CYS A 25 -5.69 -4.32 -17.06
C CYS A 25 -4.24 -4.59 -17.46
N GLY A 26 -3.49 -5.33 -16.64
CA GLY A 26 -2.11 -5.66 -16.95
C GLY A 26 -1.09 -4.83 -16.22
N ASP A 27 -1.55 -3.87 -15.44
CA ASP A 27 -0.65 -3.05 -14.64
C ASP A 27 -0.83 -3.44 -13.18
N LEU A 28 -0.41 -2.59 -12.26
CA LEU A 28 -0.46 -2.90 -10.84
C LEU A 28 -1.19 -1.79 -10.08
N PHE A 29 -2.01 -2.21 -9.13
CA PHE A 29 -2.50 -1.28 -8.11
C PHE A 29 -1.34 -0.94 -7.19
N GLU A 30 -1.29 0.29 -6.74
CA GLU A 30 -0.18 0.76 -5.90
C GLU A 30 -0.69 1.56 -4.73
N ILE A 31 -0.11 1.32 -3.57
CA ILE A 31 -0.38 2.13 -2.40
C ILE A 31 0.87 2.13 -1.53
N PHE A 32 1.25 3.30 -1.05
CA PHE A 32 2.42 3.41 -0.21
C PHE A 32 2.11 3.04 1.22
N LEU A 33 3.09 2.48 1.90
CA LEU A 33 2.94 2.18 3.33
C LEU A 33 2.59 3.43 4.11
N GLU A 34 3.15 4.55 3.72
CA GLU A 34 2.87 5.81 4.39
C GLU A 34 1.38 6.15 4.31
N GLU A 35 0.76 5.88 3.17
CA GLU A 35 -0.65 6.15 3.01
C GLU A 35 -1.48 5.26 3.93
N LEU A 36 -1.07 4.02 4.08
CA LEU A 36 -1.78 3.11 4.98
C LEU A 36 -1.71 3.59 6.41
N HIS A 37 -0.58 4.12 6.82
CA HIS A 37 -0.42 4.68 8.16
C HIS A 37 -1.28 5.91 8.36
N ASP A 38 -1.57 6.63 7.28
CA ASP A 38 -2.43 7.79 7.35
C ASP A 38 -3.91 7.43 7.39
N GLY A 39 -4.23 6.16 7.22
CA GLY A 39 -5.62 5.74 7.21
C GLY A 39 -6.18 5.53 5.82
N GLU A 40 -5.38 5.74 4.79
CA GLU A 40 -5.80 5.47 3.42
C GLU A 40 -5.76 3.98 3.17
N ASP A 41 -6.80 3.47 2.54
CA ASP A 41 -6.83 2.03 2.27
C ASP A 41 -7.21 1.74 0.81
N ILE A 42 -7.14 2.74 -0.05
CA ILE A 42 -7.52 2.58 -1.45
C ILE A 42 -6.28 2.62 -2.32
N ALA A 43 -6.01 1.50 -2.99
CA ALA A 43 -4.92 1.42 -3.94
C ALA A 43 -5.44 1.73 -5.33
N HIS A 44 -4.65 2.43 -6.11
CA HIS A 44 -5.04 2.90 -7.43
C HIS A 44 -4.20 2.24 -8.50
N CYS A 45 -4.79 2.03 -9.66
CA CYS A 45 -4.05 1.59 -10.82
C CYS A 45 -3.71 2.81 -11.67
N PRO A 46 -2.44 3.05 -11.95
CA PRO A 46 -2.08 4.25 -12.72
C PRO A 46 -2.50 4.17 -14.19
N SER A 47 -2.75 2.97 -14.71
CA SER A 47 -3.06 2.82 -16.12
C SER A 47 -4.56 2.84 -16.40
N CYS A 48 -5.37 2.56 -15.40
CA CYS A 48 -6.82 2.60 -15.58
C CYS A 48 -7.43 3.24 -14.35
N SER A 49 -8.74 3.24 -14.27
CA SER A 49 -9.38 3.93 -13.16
C SER A 49 -9.88 2.99 -12.08
N LEU A 50 -9.48 1.75 -12.12
CA LEU A 50 -9.89 0.81 -11.11
C LEU A 50 -9.18 1.09 -9.79
N LYS A 51 -9.84 0.74 -8.71
CA LYS A 51 -9.31 0.89 -7.36
C LYS A 51 -9.66 -0.35 -6.56
N VAL A 52 -8.83 -0.70 -5.59
CA VAL A 52 -9.14 -1.78 -4.67
C VAL A 52 -8.98 -1.27 -3.25
N ARG A 53 -9.75 -1.85 -2.36
CA ARG A 53 -9.60 -1.55 -0.93
C ARG A 53 -8.65 -2.55 -0.31
N VAL A 54 -7.66 -2.04 0.40
CA VAL A 54 -6.68 -2.89 1.08
C VAL A 54 -7.21 -3.19 2.48
N ILE A 55 -7.37 -4.47 2.77
CA ILE A 55 -7.85 -4.92 4.08
C ILE A 55 -6.63 -5.22 4.92
N PHE A 56 -6.42 -4.45 5.97
CA PHE A 56 -5.23 -4.58 6.78
C PHE A 56 -5.53 -4.21 8.22
N ASP A 57 -4.64 -4.64 9.10
CA ASP A 57 -4.71 -4.31 10.52
C ASP A 57 -3.69 -3.21 10.79
N PRO A 58 -4.14 -2.01 11.15
CA PRO A 58 -3.18 -0.92 11.37
C PRO A 58 -2.11 -1.24 12.40
N ALA A 59 -2.45 -2.08 13.36
CA ALA A 59 -1.47 -2.44 14.38
C ALA A 59 -0.42 -3.40 13.87
N ALA A 60 -0.68 -4.06 12.73
CA ALA A 60 0.24 -5.03 12.18
C ALA A 60 1.10 -4.45 11.05
N LEU A 61 0.91 -3.19 10.71
CA LEU A 61 1.68 -2.57 9.63
C LEU A 61 3.14 -2.42 10.05
N PRO A 62 4.06 -2.60 9.09
CA PRO A 62 5.46 -2.31 9.39
C PRO A 62 5.64 -0.84 9.72
N ALA A 63 6.66 -0.53 10.50
CA ALA A 63 6.97 0.85 10.83
C ALA A 63 7.44 1.58 9.58
N LEU A 64 7.12 2.87 9.52
CA LEU A 64 7.61 3.70 8.44
C LEU A 64 9.10 3.94 8.62
N LEU A 65 9.82 3.90 7.52
CA LEU A 65 11.24 4.18 7.50
C LEU A 65 11.44 5.52 6.84
N ASP A 66 11.59 6.55 7.63
CA ASP A 66 11.85 7.85 7.03
C ASP A 66 13.29 8.24 7.32
N PRO A 67 13.81 9.24 6.61
CA PRO A 67 15.21 9.61 6.74
C PRO A 67 15.59 10.01 8.15
N GLU A 68 14.68 10.65 8.85
CA GLU A 68 15.02 11.08 10.20
C GLU A 68 15.21 9.92 11.13
N GLU A 69 14.32 8.95 11.04
CA GLU A 69 14.46 7.77 11.88
C GLU A 69 15.71 7.00 11.53
N ALA A 70 15.99 6.92 10.24
CA ALA A 70 17.20 6.21 9.81
C ALA A 70 18.43 6.87 10.39
N GLU A 71 18.44 8.17 10.42
CA GLU A 71 19.60 8.89 10.97
C GLU A 71 19.76 8.60 12.44
N GLU A 72 18.66 8.63 13.16
CA GLU A 72 18.74 8.38 14.59
C GLU A 72 19.24 7.00 14.86
N ALA A 73 18.81 6.05 14.07
CA ALA A 73 19.24 4.68 14.27
C ALA A 73 20.69 4.50 13.93
N ALA A 74 21.22 5.31 13.03
CA ALA A 74 22.57 5.11 12.55
C ALA A 74 23.64 5.43 13.58
N PRO A 75 23.57 6.50 14.31
CA PRO A 75 24.68 6.88 15.21
C PRO A 75 24.93 5.94 16.36
#